data_50f81270eb0a06653667ab68ade6caca
#
_entry.id   50f81270eb0a06653667ab68ade6caca
#
_cell.length_a   1.000
_cell.length_b   1.000
_cell.length_c   1.000
_cell.angle_alpha   90.00
_cell.angle_beta   90.00
_cell.angle_gamma   90.00
#
_symmetry.space_group_name_H-M   'P 1'
#
loop_
_entity.id
_entity.type
_entity.pdbx_description
1 polymer ?
#
loop_
_entity_poly.entity_id
_entity_poly.type
_entity_poly.pdbx_seq_one_letter_code
_entity_poly.pdbx_strand_id
1 'polypeptide(L)'
;LLNENYSITLWGNDAPSWLNASDVKKFYKGRPVYNEEKAKVFLGSKIVLSNLSIAEIEGLNVRAFEVAGIGAFQLVDHREGINDQFIVGEEIITYSSMKDLKEKIHFYLANPELRKKIAAKAKARAMKDHTYEIRLKQMLDIVFQ
;
A
#
# COMPACT_ATOMS: atom_id res chain seq x y z
N LEU A 1 8.77 3.16 -14.50
CA LEU A 1 9.36 3.49 -13.19
C LEU A 1 10.85 3.15 -13.12
N LEU A 2 11.25 1.96 -13.57
CA LEU A 2 12.64 1.48 -13.44
C LEU A 2 13.68 2.30 -14.22
N ASN A 3 13.27 2.99 -15.26
CA ASN A 3 14.12 3.85 -16.10
C ASN A 3 14.16 5.32 -15.63
N GLU A 4 13.48 5.63 -14.53
CA GLU A 4 13.49 6.96 -13.94
C GLU A 4 14.35 6.94 -12.67
N ASN A 5 14.95 8.08 -12.32
CA ASN A 5 15.88 8.20 -11.18
C ASN A 5 15.18 8.12 -9.81
N TYR A 6 14.30 7.12 -9.61
CA TYR A 6 13.71 6.85 -8.32
C TYR A 6 14.55 5.86 -7.52
N SER A 7 14.72 6.11 -6.22
CA SER A 7 15.27 5.13 -5.30
C SER A 7 14.17 4.11 -4.94
N ILE A 8 14.16 2.99 -5.66
CA ILE A 8 13.18 1.91 -5.47
C ILE A 8 13.81 0.79 -4.64
N THR A 9 13.05 0.20 -3.75
CA THR A 9 13.46 -0.97 -2.98
C THR A 9 12.33 -2.00 -2.99
N LEU A 10 12.66 -3.24 -3.32
CA LEU A 10 11.74 -4.38 -3.31
C LEU A 10 12.13 -5.33 -2.18
N TRP A 11 11.15 -5.68 -1.37
CA TRP A 11 11.27 -6.65 -0.28
C TRP A 11 10.34 -7.83 -0.53
N GLY A 12 10.83 -9.01 -0.34
CA GLY A 12 10.06 -10.23 -0.55
C GLY A 12 10.97 -11.45 -0.74
N ASN A 13 10.36 -12.59 -0.98
CA ASN A 13 11.08 -13.78 -1.39
C ASN A 13 11.74 -13.54 -2.76
N ASP A 14 12.71 -14.36 -3.10
CA ASP A 14 13.39 -14.28 -4.38
C ASP A 14 12.41 -14.17 -5.54
N ALA A 15 12.78 -13.36 -6.52
CA ALA A 15 11.98 -13.22 -7.72
C ALA A 15 11.79 -14.59 -8.38
N PRO A 16 10.57 -14.92 -8.83
CA PRO A 16 10.33 -16.19 -9.51
C PRO A 16 11.32 -16.37 -10.67
N SER A 17 11.77 -17.59 -10.89
CA SER A 17 12.77 -17.92 -11.92
C SER A 17 12.35 -17.52 -13.35
N TRP A 18 11.04 -17.39 -13.60
CA TRP A 18 10.50 -16.89 -14.87
C TRP A 18 10.62 -15.38 -15.04
N LEU A 19 10.86 -14.64 -13.97
CA LEU A 19 11.12 -13.21 -14.01
C LEU A 19 12.60 -12.99 -14.33
N ASN A 20 12.97 -13.21 -15.56
CA ASN A 20 14.33 -12.97 -16.08
C ASN A 20 14.65 -11.47 -16.17
N ALA A 21 14.18 -10.68 -15.22
CA ALA A 21 14.34 -9.26 -15.22
C ALA A 21 15.60 -8.89 -14.44
N SER A 22 16.75 -8.95 -15.11
CA SER A 22 18.02 -8.39 -14.58
C SER A 22 17.83 -6.97 -14.05
N ASP A 23 16.92 -6.19 -14.66
CA ASP A 23 16.62 -4.81 -14.27
C ASP A 23 15.84 -4.70 -12.97
N VAL A 24 14.99 -5.66 -12.64
CA VAL A 24 14.24 -5.69 -11.37
C VAL A 24 15.09 -6.21 -10.23
N LYS A 25 15.97 -7.17 -10.53
CA LYS A 25 16.81 -7.85 -9.52
C LYS A 25 17.67 -6.88 -8.71
N LYS A 26 18.19 -5.83 -9.33
CA LYS A 26 19.00 -4.79 -8.65
C LYS A 26 18.28 -4.05 -7.53
N PHE A 27 16.94 -4.03 -7.54
CA PHE A 27 16.12 -3.37 -6.51
C PHE A 27 15.73 -4.31 -5.37
N TYR A 28 15.93 -5.61 -5.53
CA TYR A 28 15.60 -6.63 -4.54
C TYR A 28 16.58 -6.65 -3.39
N LYS A 29 16.04 -6.72 -2.17
CA LYS A 29 16.85 -6.91 -0.95
C LYS A 29 17.08 -8.39 -0.60
N GLY A 30 16.51 -9.31 -1.40
CA GLY A 30 16.74 -10.74 -1.27
C GLY A 30 16.10 -11.41 -0.06
N ARG A 31 15.18 -10.71 0.66
CA ARG A 31 14.48 -11.26 1.80
C ARG A 31 13.15 -10.57 2.09
N PRO A 32 12.18 -11.25 2.66
CA PRO A 32 10.98 -10.64 3.21
C PRO A 32 11.26 -9.90 4.52
N VAL A 33 10.36 -8.99 4.88
CA VAL A 33 10.36 -8.29 6.17
C VAL A 33 9.03 -8.49 6.88
N TYR A 34 9.06 -8.62 8.21
CA TYR A 34 7.91 -8.93 9.04
C TYR A 34 7.84 -7.99 10.25
N ASN A 35 6.66 -7.88 10.84
CA ASN A 35 6.41 -7.21 12.12
C ASN A 35 7.05 -5.81 12.19
N GLU A 36 7.84 -5.55 13.21
CA GLU A 36 8.48 -4.25 13.44
C GLU A 36 9.42 -3.83 12.30
N GLU A 37 10.12 -4.77 11.69
CA GLU A 37 11.00 -4.46 10.58
C GLU A 37 10.21 -3.99 9.35
N LYS A 38 9.07 -4.63 9.07
CA LYS A 38 8.14 -4.19 8.01
C LYS A 38 7.63 -2.78 8.29
N ALA A 39 7.28 -2.49 9.55
CA ALA A 39 6.85 -1.15 9.93
C ALA A 39 7.95 -0.10 9.71
N LYS A 40 9.21 -0.41 10.08
CA LYS A 40 10.37 0.47 9.84
C LYS A 40 10.60 0.72 8.34
N VAL A 41 10.47 -0.31 7.50
CA VAL A 41 10.59 -0.18 6.05
C VAL A 41 9.50 0.72 5.49
N PHE A 42 8.25 0.56 5.90
CA PHE A 42 7.14 1.38 5.42
C PHE A 42 7.27 2.83 5.86
N LEU A 43 7.58 3.08 7.13
CA LEU A 43 7.78 4.44 7.66
C LEU A 43 9.03 5.12 7.08
N GLY A 44 10.07 4.36 6.76
CA GLY A 44 11.27 4.86 6.09
C GLY A 44 11.08 5.17 4.61
N SER A 45 9.97 4.72 4.02
CA SER A 45 9.66 4.94 2.61
C SER A 45 8.85 6.23 2.43
N LYS A 46 9.21 7.05 1.44
CA LYS A 46 8.41 8.24 1.08
C LYS A 46 7.05 7.84 0.52
N ILE A 47 6.99 6.76 -0.23
CA ILE A 47 5.79 6.19 -0.84
C ILE A 47 5.89 4.67 -0.75
N VAL A 48 4.87 4.02 -0.22
CA VAL A 48 4.68 2.57 -0.32
C VAL A 48 3.80 2.32 -1.55
N LEU A 49 4.30 1.56 -2.50
CA LEU A 49 3.55 1.18 -3.68
C LEU A 49 2.90 -0.18 -3.45
N SER A 50 1.59 -0.24 -3.54
CA SER A 50 0.80 -1.46 -3.47
C SER A 50 0.09 -1.68 -4.80
N ASN A 51 0.32 -2.85 -5.40
CA ASN A 51 -0.51 -3.35 -6.48
C ASN A 51 -1.36 -4.50 -5.97
N LEU A 52 -2.60 -4.56 -6.41
CA LEU A 52 -3.54 -5.61 -6.04
C LEU A 52 -3.38 -6.80 -6.99
N SER A 53 -3.62 -7.99 -6.49
CA SER A 53 -3.65 -9.19 -7.32
C SER A 53 -4.82 -9.14 -8.30
N ILE A 54 -4.68 -9.78 -9.45
CA ILE A 54 -5.78 -9.94 -10.41
C ILE A 54 -6.97 -10.69 -9.77
N ALA A 55 -6.71 -11.54 -8.79
CA ALA A 55 -7.76 -12.24 -8.04
C ALA A 55 -8.54 -11.33 -7.07
N GLU A 56 -7.99 -10.17 -6.73
CA GLU A 56 -8.66 -9.16 -5.89
C GLU A 56 -9.46 -8.20 -6.77
N ILE A 57 -10.61 -8.66 -7.27
CA ILE A 57 -11.41 -7.95 -8.28
C ILE A 57 -11.92 -6.61 -7.75
N GLU A 58 -12.48 -6.60 -6.55
CA GLU A 58 -13.11 -5.41 -5.95
C GLU A 58 -12.49 -5.01 -4.60
N GLY A 59 -11.84 -5.93 -3.92
CA GLY A 59 -11.37 -5.77 -2.55
C GLY A 59 -9.97 -5.17 -2.42
N LEU A 60 -9.63 -4.88 -1.18
CA LEU A 60 -8.28 -4.52 -0.74
C LEU A 60 -7.62 -5.71 -0.05
N ASN A 61 -6.34 -5.93 -0.30
CA ASN A 61 -5.58 -6.89 0.47
C ASN A 61 -5.19 -6.33 1.84
N VAL A 62 -4.81 -7.23 2.73
CA VAL A 62 -4.42 -6.88 4.11
C VAL A 62 -3.28 -5.85 4.17
N ARG A 63 -2.41 -5.84 3.17
CA ARG A 63 -1.27 -4.90 3.12
C ARG A 63 -1.71 -3.44 3.10
N ALA A 64 -2.79 -3.11 2.40
CA ALA A 64 -3.29 -1.74 2.35
C ALA A 64 -3.70 -1.24 3.75
N PHE A 65 -4.34 -2.12 4.54
CA PHE A 65 -4.70 -1.83 5.93
C PHE A 65 -3.49 -1.78 6.86
N GLU A 66 -2.49 -2.64 6.65
CA GLU A 66 -1.24 -2.61 7.41
C GLU A 66 -0.47 -1.30 7.19
N VAL A 67 -0.33 -0.86 5.93
CA VAL A 67 0.34 0.41 5.60
C VAL A 67 -0.39 1.58 6.22
N ALA A 68 -1.72 1.61 6.12
CA ALA A 68 -2.56 2.62 6.76
C ALA A 68 -2.41 2.61 8.29
N GLY A 69 -2.55 1.45 8.93
CA GLY A 69 -2.43 1.29 10.39
C GLY A 69 -1.06 1.70 10.95
N ILE A 70 0.00 1.45 10.20
CA ILE A 70 1.36 1.90 10.52
C ILE A 70 1.48 3.43 10.40
N GLY A 71 0.71 4.05 9.50
CA GLY A 71 0.76 5.48 9.22
C GLY A 71 1.76 5.85 8.14
N ALA A 72 2.01 4.95 7.20
CA ALA A 72 2.80 5.22 6.01
C ALA A 72 1.92 5.69 4.85
N PHE A 73 2.48 6.53 3.97
CA PHE A 73 1.78 6.97 2.76
C PHE A 73 1.86 5.91 1.66
N GLN A 74 0.72 5.61 1.02
CA GLN A 74 0.66 4.60 -0.02
C GLN A 74 -0.04 5.09 -1.29
N LEU A 75 0.39 4.52 -2.43
CA LEU A 75 -0.31 4.54 -3.71
C LEU A 75 -0.79 3.12 -4.00
N VAL A 76 -2.07 2.97 -4.27
CA VAL A 76 -2.72 1.66 -4.46
C VAL A 76 -3.37 1.59 -5.84
N ASP A 77 -3.27 0.45 -6.50
CA ASP A 77 -4.01 0.14 -7.72
C ASP A 77 -5.52 0.28 -7.47
N HIS A 78 -6.21 1.02 -8.33
CA HIS A 78 -7.62 1.34 -8.13
C HIS A 78 -8.52 0.10 -8.25
N ARG A 79 -9.45 -0.02 -7.31
CA ARG A 79 -10.57 -0.97 -7.30
C ARG A 79 -11.79 -0.27 -6.71
N GLU A 80 -12.98 -0.61 -7.18
CA GLU A 80 -14.24 0.02 -6.72
C GLU A 80 -14.46 -0.13 -5.21
N GLY A 81 -14.21 -1.31 -4.67
CA GLY A 81 -14.38 -1.59 -3.24
C GLY A 81 -13.43 -0.83 -2.30
N ILE A 82 -12.49 -0.06 -2.84
CA ILE A 82 -11.66 0.83 -2.02
C ILE A 82 -12.50 1.92 -1.37
N ASN A 83 -13.51 2.42 -2.08
CA ASN A 83 -14.38 3.49 -1.61
C ASN A 83 -15.19 3.11 -0.36
N ASP A 84 -15.46 1.81 -0.17
CA ASP A 84 -16.16 1.29 1.02
C ASP A 84 -15.25 1.28 2.26
N GLN A 85 -13.96 1.34 2.08
CA GLN A 85 -12.97 1.16 3.14
C GLN A 85 -12.27 2.47 3.52
N PHE A 86 -11.96 3.31 2.53
CA PHE A 86 -11.22 4.56 2.69
C PHE A 86 -11.79 5.65 1.79
N ILE A 87 -11.67 6.91 2.21
CA ILE A 87 -11.98 8.06 1.37
C ILE A 87 -10.82 8.28 0.39
N VAL A 88 -11.05 7.93 -0.88
CA VAL A 88 -10.05 8.11 -1.94
C VAL A 88 -9.74 9.60 -2.13
N GLY A 89 -8.46 9.93 -2.23
CA GLY A 89 -7.97 11.30 -2.30
C GLY A 89 -7.68 11.94 -0.94
N GLU A 90 -8.21 11.40 0.16
CA GLU A 90 -8.02 11.95 1.50
C GLU A 90 -7.32 10.99 2.47
N GLU A 91 -7.67 9.72 2.44
CA GLU A 91 -7.15 8.68 3.34
C GLU A 91 -6.27 7.68 2.58
N ILE A 92 -6.55 7.49 1.30
CA ILE A 92 -5.78 6.64 0.41
C ILE A 92 -5.69 7.29 -0.97
N ILE A 93 -4.59 7.06 -1.67
CA ILE A 93 -4.43 7.54 -3.05
C ILE A 93 -4.36 6.33 -3.96
N THR A 94 -5.22 6.33 -4.98
CA THR A 94 -5.26 5.27 -5.97
C THR A 94 -4.66 5.71 -7.30
N TYR A 95 -4.26 4.76 -8.13
CA TYR A 95 -3.86 4.99 -9.51
C TYR A 95 -4.55 3.98 -10.44
N SER A 96 -4.91 4.40 -11.65
CA SER A 96 -5.64 3.59 -12.63
C SER A 96 -4.83 3.22 -13.86
N SER A 97 -3.65 3.79 -14.03
CA SER A 97 -2.74 3.52 -15.15
C SER A 97 -1.29 3.80 -14.77
N MET A 98 -0.35 3.29 -15.57
CA MET A 98 1.08 3.57 -15.39
C MET A 98 1.41 5.06 -15.57
N LYS A 99 0.68 5.77 -16.43
CA LYS A 99 0.84 7.22 -16.60
C LYS A 99 0.40 7.95 -15.34
N ASP A 100 -0.80 7.68 -14.86
CA ASP A 100 -1.37 8.23 -13.63
C ASP A 100 -0.48 7.93 -12.40
N LEU A 101 0.05 6.70 -12.30
CA LEU A 101 1.01 6.33 -11.26
C LEU A 101 2.26 7.21 -11.26
N LYS A 102 2.86 7.44 -12.44
CA LYS A 102 4.06 8.29 -12.56
C LYS A 102 3.79 9.73 -12.16
N GLU A 103 2.69 10.29 -12.62
CA GLU A 103 2.26 11.65 -12.28
C GLU A 103 2.06 11.79 -10.77
N LYS A 104 1.39 10.83 -10.14
CA LYS A 104 1.17 10.80 -8.69
C LYS A 104 2.46 10.61 -7.89
N ILE A 105 3.35 9.72 -8.32
CA ILE A 105 4.66 9.59 -7.67
C ILE A 105 5.40 10.92 -7.69
N HIS A 106 5.50 11.57 -8.86
CA HIS A 106 6.17 12.85 -8.99
C HIS A 106 5.54 13.91 -8.08
N PHE A 107 4.21 14.06 -8.14
CA PHE A 107 3.47 15.00 -7.33
C PHE A 107 3.67 14.78 -5.83
N TYR A 108 3.47 13.55 -5.36
CA TYR A 108 3.56 13.26 -3.92
C TYR A 108 5.00 13.25 -3.40
N LEU A 109 6.01 12.96 -4.22
CA LEU A 109 7.41 13.16 -3.81
C LEU A 109 7.73 14.64 -3.54
N ALA A 110 7.17 15.55 -4.32
CA ALA A 110 7.33 16.99 -4.17
C ALA A 110 6.50 17.59 -2.99
N ASN A 111 5.50 16.85 -2.48
CA ASN A 111 4.56 17.35 -1.47
C ASN A 111 4.59 16.54 -0.15
N PRO A 112 5.67 16.60 0.65
CA PRO A 112 5.85 15.78 1.84
C PRO A 112 4.79 16.01 2.92
N GLU A 113 4.34 17.25 3.13
CA GLU A 113 3.34 17.57 4.16
C GLU A 113 1.96 17.01 3.78
N LEU A 114 1.64 16.99 2.49
CA LEU A 114 0.41 16.36 2.03
C LEU A 114 0.44 14.84 2.24
N ARG A 115 1.57 14.19 1.96
CA ARG A 115 1.74 12.75 2.26
C ARG A 115 1.52 12.45 3.74
N LYS A 116 2.13 13.24 4.65
CA LYS A 116 1.96 13.07 6.10
C LYS A 116 0.51 13.24 6.53
N LYS A 117 -0.18 14.25 6.00
CA LYS A 117 -1.60 14.49 6.28
C LYS A 117 -2.48 13.32 5.86
N ILE A 118 -2.29 12.81 4.65
CA ILE A 118 -3.05 11.66 4.12
C ILE A 118 -2.75 10.41 4.96
N ALA A 119 -1.48 10.12 5.24
CA ALA A 119 -1.08 8.97 6.04
C ALA A 119 -1.66 9.02 7.48
N ALA A 120 -1.73 10.20 8.08
CA ALA A 120 -2.36 10.38 9.38
C ALA A 120 -3.86 10.09 9.37
N LYS A 121 -4.58 10.57 8.33
CA LYS A 121 -6.00 10.26 8.13
C LYS A 121 -6.23 8.75 7.89
N ALA A 122 -5.40 8.13 7.04
CA ALA A 122 -5.43 6.69 6.80
C ALA A 122 -5.26 5.89 8.10
N LYS A 123 -4.30 6.28 8.93
CA LYS A 123 -4.06 5.65 10.23
C LYS A 123 -5.27 5.78 11.15
N ALA A 124 -5.83 6.97 11.26
CA ALA A 124 -7.02 7.20 12.09
C ALA A 124 -8.19 6.32 11.64
N ARG A 125 -8.44 6.23 10.33
CA ARG A 125 -9.45 5.34 9.73
C ARG A 125 -9.18 3.87 10.06
N ALA A 126 -7.96 3.39 9.79
CA ALA A 126 -7.58 2.01 10.01
C ALA A 126 -7.73 1.58 11.48
N MET A 127 -7.29 2.43 12.40
CA MET A 127 -7.42 2.14 13.84
C MET A 127 -8.87 2.20 14.35
N LYS A 128 -9.70 3.04 13.74
CA LYS A 128 -11.11 3.18 14.11
C LYS A 128 -11.97 2.04 13.57
N ASP A 129 -11.76 1.61 12.31
CA ASP A 129 -12.75 0.81 11.59
C ASP A 129 -12.19 -0.53 11.07
N HIS A 130 -10.84 -0.72 11.08
CA HIS A 130 -10.21 -1.82 10.37
C HIS A 130 -9.26 -2.68 11.20
N THR A 131 -9.30 -2.60 12.53
CA THR A 131 -8.56 -3.53 13.38
C THR A 131 -9.15 -4.94 13.28
N TYR A 132 -8.35 -5.97 13.54
CA TYR A 132 -8.83 -7.35 13.58
C TYR A 132 -9.96 -7.54 14.59
N GLU A 133 -9.89 -6.87 15.75
CA GLU A 133 -10.93 -6.92 16.78
C GLU A 133 -12.29 -6.44 16.21
N ILE A 134 -12.31 -5.28 15.56
CA ILE A 134 -13.52 -4.70 14.95
C ILE A 134 -14.06 -5.61 13.85
N ARG A 135 -13.17 -6.11 12.97
CA ARG A 135 -13.57 -6.96 11.84
C ARG A 135 -14.09 -8.32 12.28
N LEU A 136 -13.47 -8.92 13.29
CA LEU A 136 -13.95 -10.17 13.88
C LEU A 136 -15.30 -9.99 14.54
N LYS A 137 -15.50 -8.90 15.28
CA LYS A 137 -16.81 -8.58 15.85
C LYS A 137 -17.88 -8.44 14.78
N GLN A 138 -17.63 -7.66 13.73
CA GLN A 138 -18.57 -7.51 12.60
C GLN A 138 -18.91 -8.86 11.96
N MET A 139 -17.91 -9.72 11.75
CA MET A 139 -18.11 -11.06 11.20
C MET A 139 -19.01 -11.91 12.12
N LEU A 140 -18.74 -11.90 13.42
CA LEU A 140 -19.54 -12.65 14.40
C LEU A 140 -20.97 -12.13 14.48
N ASP A 141 -21.17 -10.82 14.44
CA ASP A 141 -22.50 -10.18 14.45
C ASP A 141 -23.35 -10.61 13.21
N ILE A 142 -22.70 -10.86 12.06
CA ILE A 142 -23.39 -11.36 10.85
C ILE A 142 -23.71 -12.87 10.96
N VAL A 143 -22.78 -13.66 11.50
CA VAL A 143 -22.93 -15.13 11.53
C VAL A 143 -23.92 -15.59 12.59
N PHE A 144 -24.07 -14.84 13.67
CA PHE A 144 -24.91 -15.20 14.83
C PHE A 144 -26.20 -14.37 14.93
N GLN A 145 -26.58 -13.66 13.87
CA GLN A 145 -27.93 -13.09 13.70
C GLN A 145 -28.90 -14.22 13.31
#